data_c0ce92916a5076abaf5cc0f2a1f693af
#
_entry.id   c0ce92916a5076abaf5cc0f2a1f693af
#
_cell.length_a   1.000
_cell.length_b   1.000
_cell.length_c   1.000
_cell.angle_alpha   90.00
_cell.angle_beta   90.00
_cell.angle_gamma   90.00
#
_symmetry.space_group_name_H-M   'P 1'
#
loop_
_entity.id
_entity.type
_entity.pdbx_description
1 polymer ?
#
loop_
_entity_poly.entity_id
_entity_poly.type
_entity_poly.pdbx_seq_one_letter_code
_entity_poly.pdbx_strand_id
1 'polypeptide(L)'
;MSCGLALSLALMMSDPNVAVAAAQPHAVAGAPVSVAGEPLFLDIVSQSGSLKAVVDAWAAEKAADAAGFFTGADFTGFKDRAAHLSQTDMQGHLILKERGTDGDLKCILRGISEDIPKKIAAVEAAATPEARAVALSELSYLLNDNVEVITAPPQPEV
;
A
#
# COMPACT_ATOMS: atom_id res chain seq x y z
N MET A 1 -35.05 -12.20 28.98
CA MET A 1 -33.80 -12.22 29.77
C MET A 1 -33.39 -10.79 29.99
N SER A 2 -33.53 -10.29 31.22
CA SER A 2 -33.46 -8.87 31.57
C SER A 2 -32.03 -8.50 31.90
N CYS A 3 -31.47 -7.55 31.16
CA CYS A 3 -30.25 -6.87 31.58
C CYS A 3 -30.62 -5.78 32.58
N GLY A 4 -30.27 -5.97 33.86
CA GLY A 4 -30.47 -5.03 34.91
C GLY A 4 -29.51 -3.84 34.80
N LEU A 5 -30.07 -2.65 34.72
CA LEU A 5 -29.35 -1.39 34.93
C LEU A 5 -29.05 -1.24 36.42
N ALA A 6 -27.81 -1.50 36.82
CA ALA A 6 -27.33 -1.09 38.14
C ALA A 6 -26.82 0.37 38.05
N LEU A 7 -27.69 1.26 38.54
CA LEU A 7 -27.35 2.67 38.71
C LEU A 7 -26.57 2.80 40.03
N SER A 8 -25.24 2.75 39.94
CA SER A 8 -24.40 3.02 41.11
C SER A 8 -24.20 4.52 41.23
N LEU A 9 -24.94 5.13 42.13
CA LEU A 9 -24.73 6.51 42.60
C LEU A 9 -23.52 6.47 43.52
N ALA A 10 -22.30 6.69 42.97
CA ALA A 10 -21.11 6.92 43.76
C ALA A 10 -21.10 8.38 44.18
N LEU A 11 -21.27 8.62 45.47
CA LEU A 11 -21.10 9.93 46.08
C LEU A 11 -19.67 10.41 45.85
N MET A 12 -19.54 11.51 45.18
CA MET A 12 -18.33 12.26 44.92
C MET A 12 -17.77 12.85 46.23
N MET A 13 -16.84 12.15 46.83
CA MET A 13 -15.82 12.81 47.64
C MET A 13 -14.83 13.38 46.64
N SER A 14 -14.92 14.68 46.40
CA SER A 14 -14.06 15.38 45.44
C SER A 14 -12.65 15.46 46.00
N ASP A 15 -11.86 14.45 45.70
CA ASP A 15 -10.40 14.56 45.82
C ASP A 15 -9.91 15.32 44.56
N PRO A 16 -9.30 16.50 44.70
CA PRO A 16 -8.85 17.29 43.57
C PRO A 16 -7.82 16.57 42.70
N ASN A 17 -7.13 15.55 43.25
CA ASN A 17 -6.20 14.74 42.49
C ASN A 17 -6.89 13.71 41.54
N VAL A 18 -8.11 13.31 41.86
CA VAL A 18 -8.90 12.42 41.00
C VAL A 18 -9.42 13.20 39.76
N ALA A 19 -9.79 14.47 39.93
CA ALA A 19 -10.20 15.31 38.82
C ALA A 19 -9.06 15.60 37.83
N VAL A 20 -7.80 15.70 38.30
CA VAL A 20 -6.63 15.89 37.43
C VAL A 20 -6.31 14.61 36.64
N ALA A 21 -6.50 13.44 37.23
CA ALA A 21 -6.28 12.17 36.55
C ALA A 21 -7.33 11.89 35.44
N ALA A 22 -8.56 12.37 35.66
CA ALA A 22 -9.64 12.23 34.65
C ALA A 22 -9.51 13.23 33.48
N ALA A 23 -8.72 14.28 33.65
CA ALA A 23 -8.49 15.31 32.64
C ALA A 23 -7.23 15.07 31.79
N GLN A 24 -6.53 13.95 31.97
CA GLN A 24 -5.46 13.59 31.04
C GLN A 24 -6.12 13.25 29.71
N PRO A 25 -5.84 14.03 28.64
CA PRO A 25 -6.29 13.62 27.32
C PRO A 25 -5.69 12.22 27.07
N HIS A 26 -6.55 11.26 26.73
CA HIS A 26 -6.04 10.01 26.18
C HIS A 26 -5.06 10.43 25.08
N ALA A 27 -3.81 10.00 25.20
CA ALA A 27 -2.85 10.19 24.13
C ALA A 27 -3.53 9.61 22.89
N VAL A 28 -3.97 10.48 21.98
CA VAL A 28 -4.38 10.08 20.65
C VAL A 28 -3.16 9.34 20.15
N ALA A 29 -3.30 8.05 19.87
CA ALA A 29 -2.23 7.27 19.28
C ALA A 29 -1.77 8.09 18.08
N GLY A 30 -0.56 8.66 18.15
CA GLY A 30 -0.08 9.58 17.15
C GLY A 30 -0.18 8.90 15.81
N ALA A 31 -0.55 9.64 14.76
CA ALA A 31 -0.52 9.12 13.42
C ALA A 31 0.81 8.38 13.21
N PRO A 32 0.82 7.18 12.58
CA PRO A 32 2.04 6.43 12.37
C PRO A 32 3.11 7.34 11.75
N VAL A 33 4.35 7.23 12.24
CA VAL A 33 5.44 8.05 11.72
C VAL A 33 5.58 7.74 10.23
N SER A 34 5.41 8.76 9.38
CA SER A 34 5.50 8.59 7.93
C SER A 34 6.89 8.08 7.55
N VAL A 35 6.95 7.03 6.76
CA VAL A 35 8.19 6.47 6.21
C VAL A 35 8.54 7.06 4.84
N ALA A 36 7.68 7.93 4.29
CA ALA A 36 7.80 8.49 2.94
C ALA A 36 9.14 9.21 2.67
N GLY A 37 9.81 9.69 3.71
CA GLY A 37 11.13 10.33 3.61
C GLY A 37 12.33 9.38 3.73
N GLU A 38 12.13 8.10 3.99
CA GLU A 38 13.22 7.16 4.16
C GLU A 38 13.73 6.64 2.80
N PRO A 39 15.04 6.45 2.62
CA PRO A 39 15.62 6.11 1.30
C PRO A 39 14.98 4.90 0.62
N LEU A 40 14.70 3.82 1.36
CA LEU A 40 14.07 2.62 0.80
C LEU A 40 12.67 2.91 0.25
N PHE A 41 11.84 3.64 1.01
CA PHE A 41 10.46 3.94 0.61
C PHE A 41 10.40 5.00 -0.50
N LEU A 42 11.34 5.95 -0.52
CA LEU A 42 11.53 6.86 -1.65
C LEU A 42 11.89 6.10 -2.94
N ASP A 43 12.72 5.06 -2.84
CA ASP A 43 13.09 4.22 -3.97
C ASP A 43 11.88 3.41 -4.48
N ILE A 44 11.08 2.81 -3.59
CA ILE A 44 9.83 2.13 -3.95
C ILE A 44 8.90 3.09 -4.71
N VAL A 45 8.66 4.29 -4.18
CA VAL A 45 7.79 5.31 -4.81
C VAL A 45 8.31 5.69 -6.19
N SER A 46 9.63 5.93 -6.33
CA SER A 46 10.26 6.29 -7.60
C SER A 46 10.16 5.17 -8.63
N GLN A 47 10.43 3.93 -8.24
CA GLN A 47 10.33 2.75 -9.12
C GLN A 47 8.88 2.52 -9.57
N SER A 48 7.92 2.56 -8.63
CA SER A 48 6.50 2.37 -8.91
C SER A 48 5.98 3.43 -9.89
N GLY A 49 6.27 4.70 -9.64
CA GLY A 49 5.87 5.79 -10.52
C GLY A 49 6.46 5.67 -11.93
N SER A 50 7.74 5.26 -12.02
CA SER A 50 8.41 5.04 -13.31
C SER A 50 7.80 3.86 -14.08
N LEU A 51 7.52 2.74 -13.41
CA LEU A 51 6.88 1.58 -14.04
C LEU A 51 5.45 1.88 -14.45
N LYS A 52 4.69 2.60 -13.61
CA LYS A 52 3.35 3.06 -13.93
C LYS A 52 3.32 3.89 -15.21
N ALA A 53 4.22 4.86 -15.35
CA ALA A 53 4.30 5.70 -16.54
C ALA A 53 4.54 4.87 -17.82
N VAL A 54 5.33 3.80 -17.76
CA VAL A 54 5.53 2.87 -18.88
C VAL A 54 4.25 2.11 -19.20
N VAL A 55 3.54 1.59 -18.20
CA VAL A 55 2.28 0.85 -18.39
C VAL A 55 1.21 1.77 -19.00
N ASP A 56 1.10 2.99 -18.50
CA ASP A 56 0.15 3.98 -19.02
C ASP A 56 0.44 4.34 -20.49
N ALA A 57 1.71 4.48 -20.86
CA ALA A 57 2.11 4.70 -22.25
C ALA A 57 1.73 3.50 -23.13
N TRP A 58 2.00 2.27 -22.71
CA TRP A 58 1.61 1.06 -23.44
C TRP A 58 0.10 0.95 -23.63
N ALA A 59 -0.68 1.32 -22.62
CA ALA A 59 -2.14 1.34 -22.71
C ALA A 59 -2.64 2.39 -23.70
N ALA A 60 -2.08 3.61 -23.64
CA ALA A 60 -2.46 4.71 -24.53
C ALA A 60 -2.11 4.43 -26.01
N GLU A 61 -0.95 3.84 -26.26
CA GLU A 61 -0.44 3.54 -27.59
C GLU A 61 -0.92 2.18 -28.12
N LYS A 62 -1.62 1.39 -27.30
CA LYS A 62 -1.97 -0.01 -27.59
C LYS A 62 -0.74 -0.86 -27.98
N ALA A 63 0.41 -0.53 -27.42
CA ALA A 63 1.69 -1.16 -27.76
C ALA A 63 1.68 -2.68 -27.55
N ALA A 64 0.99 -3.13 -26.51
CA ALA A 64 0.87 -4.55 -26.19
C ALA A 64 0.08 -5.36 -27.22
N ASP A 65 -0.61 -4.74 -28.17
CA ASP A 65 -1.30 -5.43 -29.26
C ASP A 65 -0.39 -5.73 -30.44
N ALA A 66 0.81 -5.16 -30.46
CA ALA A 66 1.79 -5.38 -31.53
C ALA A 66 2.39 -6.79 -31.45
N ALA A 67 2.57 -7.41 -32.63
CA ALA A 67 3.24 -8.69 -32.72
C ALA A 67 4.68 -8.60 -32.17
N GLY A 68 5.05 -9.54 -31.30
CA GLY A 68 6.38 -9.59 -30.69
C GLY A 68 6.57 -8.67 -29.48
N PHE A 69 5.57 -7.92 -29.05
CA PHE A 69 5.68 -7.05 -27.87
C PHE A 69 6.22 -7.79 -26.64
N PHE A 70 5.63 -8.93 -26.29
CA PHE A 70 6.00 -9.72 -25.11
C PHE A 70 7.38 -10.37 -25.18
N THR A 71 7.98 -10.46 -26.39
CA THR A 71 9.34 -10.98 -26.61
C THR A 71 10.36 -9.86 -26.83
N GLY A 72 9.89 -8.62 -26.86
CA GLY A 72 10.72 -7.42 -27.06
C GLY A 72 11.58 -7.09 -25.84
N ALA A 73 12.68 -6.40 -26.10
CA ALA A 73 13.61 -5.97 -25.05
C ALA A 73 12.96 -5.04 -24.02
N ASP A 74 12.03 -4.18 -24.45
CA ASP A 74 11.34 -3.23 -23.57
C ASP A 74 10.47 -3.94 -22.54
N PHE A 75 9.70 -4.95 -22.96
CA PHE A 75 8.87 -5.73 -22.05
C PHE A 75 9.74 -6.60 -21.11
N THR A 76 10.82 -7.19 -21.63
CA THR A 76 11.77 -7.95 -20.80
C THR A 76 12.41 -7.05 -19.74
N GLY A 77 12.90 -5.89 -20.11
CA GLY A 77 13.49 -4.93 -19.17
C GLY A 77 12.47 -4.37 -18.17
N PHE A 78 11.21 -4.23 -18.57
CA PHE A 78 10.13 -3.89 -17.66
C PHE A 78 9.92 -4.98 -16.60
N LYS A 79 9.86 -6.26 -17.00
CA LYS A 79 9.72 -7.39 -16.06
C LYS A 79 10.87 -7.44 -15.05
N ASP A 80 12.10 -7.20 -15.48
CA ASP A 80 13.27 -7.19 -14.59
C ASP A 80 13.15 -6.07 -13.53
N ARG A 81 12.75 -4.86 -13.95
CA ARG A 81 12.52 -3.74 -13.03
C ARG A 81 11.36 -3.99 -12.09
N ALA A 82 10.27 -4.58 -12.57
CA ALA A 82 9.12 -4.92 -11.75
C ALA A 82 9.44 -6.02 -10.73
N ALA A 83 10.27 -7.01 -11.10
CA ALA A 83 10.78 -8.01 -10.17
C ALA A 83 11.67 -7.38 -9.09
N HIS A 84 12.50 -6.39 -9.44
CA HIS A 84 13.28 -5.65 -8.47
C HIS A 84 12.38 -4.85 -7.51
N LEU A 85 11.36 -4.15 -8.01
CA LEU A 85 10.38 -3.46 -7.18
C LEU A 85 9.69 -4.41 -6.20
N SER A 86 9.20 -5.56 -6.68
CA SER A 86 8.59 -6.59 -5.84
C SER A 86 9.53 -7.02 -4.69
N GLN A 87 10.83 -7.18 -4.94
CA GLN A 87 11.82 -7.49 -3.90
C GLN A 87 12.01 -6.33 -2.92
N THR A 88 12.02 -5.08 -3.42
CA THR A 88 12.16 -3.89 -2.59
C THR A 88 10.94 -3.68 -1.69
N ASP A 89 9.72 -3.93 -2.17
CA ASP A 89 8.49 -3.96 -1.37
C ASP A 89 8.56 -5.00 -0.25
N MET A 90 9.03 -6.21 -0.57
CA MET A 90 9.23 -7.26 0.42
C MET A 90 10.26 -6.85 1.49
N GLN A 91 11.33 -6.15 1.11
CA GLN A 91 12.28 -5.59 2.09
C GLN A 91 11.60 -4.54 2.99
N GLY A 92 10.78 -3.67 2.42
CA GLY A 92 9.97 -2.70 3.17
C GLY A 92 9.07 -3.39 4.20
N HIS A 93 8.36 -4.45 3.78
CA HIS A 93 7.58 -5.29 4.67
C HIS A 93 8.41 -5.83 5.85
N LEU A 94 9.57 -6.42 5.58
CA LEU A 94 10.42 -7.04 6.61
C LEU A 94 10.96 -6.00 7.60
N ILE A 95 11.39 -4.84 7.13
CA ILE A 95 11.88 -3.75 7.97
C ILE A 95 10.78 -3.22 8.89
N LEU A 96 9.58 -2.97 8.36
CA LEU A 96 8.44 -2.51 9.18
C LEU A 96 7.99 -3.58 10.18
N LYS A 97 8.05 -4.85 9.80
CA LYS A 97 7.76 -5.97 10.69
C LYS A 97 8.76 -6.04 11.85
N GLU A 98 10.05 -5.87 11.58
CA GLU A 98 11.11 -5.87 12.60
C GLU A 98 10.97 -4.68 13.55
N ARG A 99 10.64 -3.50 13.04
CA ARG A 99 10.41 -2.30 13.86
C ARG A 99 9.17 -2.42 14.77
N GLY A 100 8.27 -3.36 14.50
CA GLY A 100 7.02 -3.49 15.23
C GLY A 100 6.07 -2.30 15.05
N THR A 101 6.39 -1.43 14.08
CA THR A 101 5.59 -0.26 13.73
C THR A 101 4.53 -0.64 12.70
N ASP A 102 3.57 0.19 12.51
CA ASP A 102 2.49 0.20 11.56
C ASP A 102 2.07 -1.17 10.96
N GLY A 103 0.98 -1.72 11.52
CA GLY A 103 0.46 -3.02 11.12
C GLY A 103 0.03 -3.09 9.66
N ASP A 104 -0.56 -2.03 9.13
CA ASP A 104 -1.24 -2.05 7.84
C ASP A 104 -0.25 -1.89 6.68
N LEU A 105 0.63 -0.90 6.70
CA LEU A 105 1.58 -0.67 5.61
C LEU A 105 2.46 -1.88 5.33
N LYS A 106 2.98 -2.56 6.36
CA LYS A 106 3.80 -3.77 6.16
C LYS A 106 3.03 -4.90 5.46
N CYS A 107 1.73 -5.04 5.76
CA CYS A 107 0.89 -6.06 5.14
C CYS A 107 0.56 -5.69 3.68
N ILE A 108 0.32 -4.41 3.42
CA ILE A 108 0.07 -3.89 2.08
C ILE A 108 1.30 -4.09 1.19
N LEU A 109 2.49 -3.70 1.63
CA LEU A 109 3.73 -3.88 0.87
C LEU A 109 3.99 -5.35 0.53
N ARG A 110 3.73 -6.28 1.46
CA ARG A 110 3.80 -7.71 1.14
C ARG A 110 2.80 -8.10 0.06
N GLY A 111 1.55 -7.66 0.18
CA GLY A 111 0.51 -7.94 -0.81
C GLY A 111 0.89 -7.43 -2.19
N ILE A 112 1.36 -6.18 -2.30
CA ILE A 112 1.82 -5.58 -3.55
C ILE A 112 3.00 -6.37 -4.13
N SER A 113 4.00 -6.71 -3.31
CA SER A 113 5.14 -7.54 -3.71
C SER A 113 4.71 -8.86 -4.35
N GLU A 114 3.72 -9.54 -3.77
CA GLU A 114 3.18 -10.81 -4.26
C GLU A 114 2.29 -10.64 -5.51
N ASP A 115 1.66 -9.48 -5.70
CA ASP A 115 0.70 -9.24 -6.76
C ASP A 115 1.32 -8.65 -8.04
N ILE A 116 2.42 -7.92 -7.96
CA ILE A 116 3.15 -7.41 -9.15
C ILE A 116 3.39 -8.52 -10.19
N PRO A 117 4.03 -9.65 -9.87
CA PRO A 117 4.25 -10.70 -10.86
C PRO A 117 2.96 -11.34 -11.40
N LYS A 118 1.92 -11.43 -10.58
CA LYS A 118 0.61 -11.95 -11.01
C LYS A 118 -0.08 -11.03 -12.01
N LYS A 119 -0.02 -9.71 -11.78
CA LYS A 119 -0.59 -8.72 -12.70
C LYS A 119 0.16 -8.70 -14.04
N ILE A 120 1.49 -8.85 -14.02
CA ILE A 120 2.28 -8.98 -15.26
C ILE A 120 1.90 -10.26 -16.03
N ALA A 121 1.78 -11.39 -15.32
CA ALA A 121 1.34 -12.64 -15.94
C ALA A 121 -0.07 -12.55 -16.53
N ALA A 122 -0.98 -11.77 -15.91
CA ALA A 122 -2.31 -11.52 -16.44
C ALA A 122 -2.26 -10.70 -17.74
N VAL A 123 -1.36 -9.73 -17.87
CA VAL A 123 -1.13 -8.99 -19.12
C VAL A 123 -0.62 -9.92 -20.22
N GLU A 124 0.33 -10.79 -19.92
CA GLU A 124 0.88 -11.78 -20.88
C GLU A 124 -0.19 -12.80 -21.32
N ALA A 125 -1.05 -13.24 -20.41
CA ALA A 125 -2.10 -14.23 -20.68
C ALA A 125 -3.33 -13.69 -21.38
N ALA A 126 -3.49 -12.35 -21.45
CA ALA A 126 -4.67 -11.73 -22.05
C ALA A 126 -4.75 -11.98 -23.56
N ALA A 127 -5.76 -12.75 -23.97
CA ALA A 127 -5.89 -13.23 -25.34
C ALA A 127 -6.45 -12.19 -26.33
N THR A 128 -7.17 -11.17 -25.82
CA THR A 128 -7.80 -10.14 -26.67
C THR A 128 -7.29 -8.75 -26.30
N PRO A 129 -7.35 -7.77 -27.24
CA PRO A 129 -6.99 -6.38 -26.94
C PRO A 129 -7.75 -5.79 -25.75
N GLU A 130 -9.05 -6.09 -25.62
CA GLU A 130 -9.90 -5.60 -24.53
C GLU A 130 -9.47 -6.18 -23.19
N ALA A 131 -9.22 -7.51 -23.13
CA ALA A 131 -8.73 -8.16 -21.91
C ALA A 131 -7.35 -7.61 -21.51
N ARG A 132 -6.50 -7.32 -22.49
CA ARG A 132 -5.17 -6.76 -22.29
C ARG A 132 -5.23 -5.33 -21.76
N ALA A 133 -6.13 -4.50 -22.29
CA ALA A 133 -6.36 -3.16 -21.79
C ALA A 133 -6.81 -3.17 -20.31
N VAL A 134 -7.68 -4.10 -19.93
CA VAL A 134 -8.11 -4.29 -18.53
C VAL A 134 -6.92 -4.70 -17.68
N ALA A 135 -6.12 -5.70 -18.09
CA ALA A 135 -4.98 -6.17 -17.34
C ALA A 135 -3.89 -5.08 -17.15
N LEU A 136 -3.63 -4.26 -18.19
CA LEU A 136 -2.73 -3.10 -18.08
C LEU A 136 -3.27 -2.06 -17.11
N SER A 137 -4.57 -1.78 -17.14
CA SER A 137 -5.20 -0.85 -16.19
C SER A 137 -5.07 -1.34 -14.74
N GLU A 138 -5.28 -2.64 -14.50
CA GLU A 138 -5.11 -3.22 -13.16
C GLU A 138 -3.66 -3.19 -12.68
N LEU A 139 -2.70 -3.40 -13.58
CA LEU A 139 -1.27 -3.28 -13.24
C LEU A 139 -0.91 -1.81 -12.93
N SER A 140 -1.39 -0.86 -13.74
CA SER A 140 -1.19 0.57 -13.49
C SER A 140 -1.79 0.99 -12.14
N TYR A 141 -2.98 0.50 -11.80
CA TYR A 141 -3.63 0.76 -10.53
C TYR A 141 -2.79 0.23 -9.36
N LEU A 142 -2.32 -1.02 -9.42
CA LEU A 142 -1.46 -1.59 -8.37
C LEU A 142 -0.17 -0.78 -8.15
N LEU A 143 0.46 -0.31 -9.23
CA LEU A 143 1.65 0.53 -9.15
C LEU A 143 1.35 1.91 -8.55
N ASN A 144 0.15 2.45 -8.79
CA ASN A 144 -0.32 3.68 -8.17
C ASN A 144 -0.58 3.51 -6.68
N ASP A 145 -1.25 2.41 -6.29
CA ASP A 145 -1.47 2.06 -4.89
C ASP A 145 -0.16 2.02 -4.10
N ASN A 146 0.89 1.44 -4.70
CA ASN A 146 2.20 1.36 -4.07
C ASN A 146 2.81 2.75 -3.77
N VAL A 147 2.54 3.74 -4.62
CA VAL A 147 2.91 5.14 -4.37
C VAL A 147 2.05 5.73 -3.25
N GLU A 148 0.73 5.56 -3.33
CA GLU A 148 -0.23 6.21 -2.43
C GLU A 148 -0.10 5.71 -0.98
N VAL A 149 0.02 4.41 -0.77
CA VAL A 149 0.11 3.83 0.59
C VAL A 149 1.35 4.30 1.36
N ILE A 150 2.40 4.71 0.66
CA ILE A 150 3.62 5.24 1.26
C ILE A 150 3.52 6.76 1.45
N THR A 151 3.01 7.48 0.45
CA THR A 151 3.02 8.96 0.43
C THR A 151 1.80 9.58 1.11
N ALA A 152 0.67 8.91 1.09
CA ALA A 152 -0.60 9.35 1.68
C ALA A 152 -1.26 8.20 2.44
N PRO A 153 -0.64 7.67 3.52
CA PRO A 153 -1.19 6.55 4.25
C PRO A 153 -2.58 6.88 4.79
N PRO A 154 -3.50 5.91 4.83
CA PRO A 154 -4.84 6.11 5.35
C PRO A 154 -4.77 6.66 6.78
N GLN A 155 -5.50 7.73 7.01
CA GLN A 155 -5.61 8.32 8.34
C GLN A 155 -6.63 7.50 9.16
N PRO A 156 -6.37 7.25 10.47
CA PRO A 156 -7.35 6.63 11.32
C PRO A 156 -8.63 7.48 11.35
N GLU A 157 -9.78 6.83 11.19
CA GLU A 157 -11.07 7.51 11.36
C GLU A 157 -11.17 8.05 12.80
N VAL A 158 -11.48 9.35 12.93
CA VAL A 158 -11.67 10.06 14.20
C VAL A 158 -13.08 9.85 14.72
#